data_9ecd0019beb0720833008f64b8cbd8ad
#
_entry.id   9ecd0019beb0720833008f64b8cbd8ad
#
_cell.length_a   1.000
_cell.length_b   1.000
_cell.length_c   1.000
_cell.angle_alpha   90.00
_cell.angle_beta   90.00
_cell.angle_gamma   90.00
#
_symmetry.space_group_name_H-M   'P 1'
#
loop_
_entity.id
_entity.type
_entity.pdbx_description
1 polymer ?
#
loop_
_entity_poly.entity_id
_entity_poly.type
_entity_poly.pdbx_seq_one_letter_code
_entity_poly.pdbx_strand_id
1 'polypeptide(L)'
;MAPVPRRTAARSPLTTTSRRGRRASLAISAAVAAGLALSACTFGGPVDGDFDGGDFADDGCTSVVVATSSEKVNMLDALADAFKESPEHEALDECATVRPVNVSSGDATRFLTAGGDWPDEDPRRWPTLWSPASTVWTERVAAAASASLVGDPVSFTHTPVVFGVPETMAKALGWPDAEIGIADLERLCADPAGWSSVGKPIWGSFKISKTNPNTSTTGLSAILMQSYEASGKTADLTADDVAAAEEFSRVFEECVIHYGDTTGKVLNTLYDETQHGSGGSGYVSAVALEETSLLNYNQGNPDSHTVQPGETLTPPKEKLVAVYPSGGSMWSDNPVTVLGADWVTAEQSTAGQSFIDFLATEPAQRILPEYGFRPLDESVPLGDLFTEQYGVDPAGPAITLPRPGVDVVSAALDQWTQIRKPSSVLEVIDISGSMDDPIGDGRSKLDGAIEGAQSTLGHFRPTDEVGVWAFTTDVESAAGKNILELRAVSPLGSDGEALRSSIADLRYANRQGTPLYDAIAAAYDEMSDRAEPGRINAIVVLSDGQDTDSSISIDSLITRIGRSSGEGGGDSPVRIFPIAYGEGADTGALQRIAEATGGQWFDASDPAKIDLVFASVINNF
;
A
#
# COMPACT_ATOMS: atom_id res chain seq x y z
N MET A 1 51.31 8.39 -50.23
CA MET A 1 52.13 9.60 -50.26
C MET A 1 51.97 10.29 -48.92
N ALA A 2 53.01 10.20 -48.14
CA ALA A 2 53.25 11.01 -46.93
C ALA A 2 53.70 12.43 -47.35
N PRO A 3 53.99 13.42 -46.48
CA PRO A 3 54.33 13.27 -45.03
C PRO A 3 53.79 14.35 -44.06
N VAL A 4 53.99 14.03 -42.81
CA VAL A 4 54.07 14.90 -41.64
C VAL A 4 55.29 15.84 -41.73
N PRO A 5 55.32 17.00 -41.00
CA PRO A 5 56.30 17.04 -39.93
C PRO A 5 55.89 17.69 -38.59
N ARG A 6 56.65 17.24 -37.64
CA ARG A 6 56.77 17.53 -36.21
C ARG A 6 57.51 18.86 -35.88
N ARG A 7 57.45 19.15 -34.54
CA ARG A 7 58.42 19.83 -33.63
C ARG A 7 58.03 21.26 -33.21
N THR A 8 58.28 21.78 -31.97
CA THR A 8 59.06 21.42 -30.78
C THR A 8 58.68 22.40 -29.65
N ALA A 9 58.50 22.02 -28.48
CA ALA A 9 59.17 22.14 -27.18
C ALA A 9 60.00 23.41 -26.86
N ALA A 10 59.78 24.01 -25.65
CA ALA A 10 60.76 24.48 -24.66
C ALA A 10 60.06 25.31 -23.56
N ARG A 11 60.01 24.89 -22.31
CA ARG A 11 60.94 25.00 -21.17
C ARG A 11 60.90 26.36 -20.45
N SER A 12 60.63 26.19 -19.16
CA SER A 12 60.69 27.09 -18.00
C SER A 12 62.03 27.86 -17.87
N PRO A 13 62.28 28.81 -16.91
CA PRO A 13 62.45 28.47 -15.50
C PRO A 13 62.10 29.55 -14.42
N LEU A 14 61.85 29.07 -13.21
CA LEU A 14 62.33 29.39 -11.86
C LEU A 14 62.90 30.79 -11.51
N THR A 15 62.47 31.40 -10.38
CA THR A 15 63.28 31.77 -9.18
C THR A 15 62.41 32.51 -8.17
N THR A 16 62.20 32.03 -7.00
CA THR A 16 62.87 32.11 -5.67
C THR A 16 62.96 33.50 -5.02
N THR A 17 62.65 33.46 -3.75
CA THR A 17 63.13 34.12 -2.52
C THR A 17 62.22 35.18 -1.93
N SER A 18 62.01 35.37 -0.66
CA SER A 18 62.32 34.80 0.62
C SER A 18 61.88 35.78 1.73
N ARG A 19 61.48 35.22 2.86
CA ARG A 19 61.77 35.66 4.24
C ARG A 19 60.94 36.72 4.99
N ARG A 20 60.39 36.19 6.06
CA ARG A 20 60.44 36.67 7.47
C ARG A 20 59.55 37.80 7.95
N GLY A 21 58.80 37.45 9.02
CA GLY A 21 58.42 38.41 10.06
C GLY A 21 57.36 37.84 11.03
N ARG A 22 57.89 37.42 12.18
CA ARG A 22 57.14 36.96 13.38
C ARG A 22 56.21 38.04 13.93
N ARG A 23 55.06 37.71 14.47
CA ARG A 23 54.76 37.76 15.90
C ARG A 23 53.33 37.39 16.19
N ALA A 24 53.19 36.63 17.27
CA ALA A 24 52.01 36.08 17.88
C ALA A 24 51.02 37.10 18.40
N SER A 25 49.74 36.72 18.45
CA SER A 25 48.88 36.94 19.65
C SER A 25 47.62 36.09 19.56
N LEU A 26 47.35 35.45 20.69
CA LEU A 26 46.19 34.66 21.05
C LEU A 26 44.84 35.32 20.67
N ALA A 27 43.88 34.50 20.25
CA ALA A 27 42.55 34.51 20.85
C ALA A 27 41.64 33.42 20.26
N ILE A 28 41.20 32.56 21.11
CA ILE A 28 39.88 31.96 21.27
C ILE A 28 39.30 31.20 20.08
N SER A 29 39.40 29.90 20.14
CA SER A 29 38.67 28.90 19.37
C SER A 29 37.18 28.92 19.75
N ALA A 30 36.33 29.29 18.83
CA ALA A 30 34.93 28.84 18.82
C ALA A 30 34.81 27.83 17.68
N ALA A 31 34.80 26.56 18.03
CA ALA A 31 34.48 25.49 17.12
C ALA A 31 32.98 25.53 16.84
N VAL A 32 32.61 25.98 15.64
CA VAL A 32 31.31 25.72 15.07
C VAL A 32 31.45 24.35 14.37
N ALA A 33 31.00 23.34 15.04
CA ALA A 33 30.73 22.05 14.41
C ALA A 33 29.48 22.22 13.56
N ALA A 34 29.67 22.44 12.25
CA ALA A 34 28.60 22.26 11.28
C ALA A 34 28.39 20.75 11.13
N GLY A 35 27.45 20.21 11.87
CA GLY A 35 26.89 18.88 11.61
C GLY A 35 26.14 18.96 10.29
N LEU A 36 26.66 18.33 9.25
CA LEU A 36 25.88 17.90 8.10
C LEU A 36 24.97 16.77 8.60
N ALA A 37 23.76 17.15 9.01
CA ALA A 37 22.66 16.21 9.06
C ALA A 37 22.32 15.87 7.60
N LEU A 38 22.79 14.72 7.14
CA LEU A 38 22.19 14.02 6.02
C LEU A 38 20.80 13.61 6.48
N SER A 39 19.81 14.39 6.13
CA SER A 39 18.42 13.95 6.15
C SER A 39 18.32 12.84 5.13
N ALA A 40 18.42 11.59 5.58
CA ALA A 40 17.89 10.46 4.85
C ALA A 40 16.37 10.70 4.75
N CYS A 41 15.89 11.04 3.58
CA CYS A 41 14.48 10.95 3.26
C CYS A 41 14.11 9.48 3.36
N THR A 42 13.53 9.08 4.47
CA THR A 42 12.87 7.78 4.61
C THR A 42 11.58 7.84 3.78
N PHE A 43 11.68 7.46 2.51
CA PHE A 43 10.54 7.08 1.70
C PHE A 43 10.16 5.64 2.09
N GLY A 44 9.44 5.51 3.14
CA GLY A 44 8.76 4.29 3.56
C GLY A 44 7.51 4.76 4.27
N GLY A 45 6.36 4.68 3.60
CA GLY A 45 5.11 4.90 4.28
C GLY A 45 4.96 3.87 5.40
N PRO A 46 4.41 4.25 6.54
CA PRO A 46 4.14 3.30 7.62
C PRO A 46 3.24 2.17 7.12
N VAL A 47 3.42 1.00 7.69
CA VAL A 47 2.49 -0.12 7.52
C VAL A 47 1.11 0.36 7.94
N ASP A 48 0.06 0.07 7.16
CA ASP A 48 -1.32 0.29 7.61
C ASP A 48 -1.51 -0.49 8.91
N GLY A 49 -1.74 0.24 9.99
CA GLY A 49 -1.67 -0.25 11.36
C GLY A 49 -0.56 0.43 12.16
N ASP A 50 0.34 1.17 11.51
CA ASP A 50 1.15 2.15 12.21
C ASP A 50 0.27 3.36 12.52
N PHE A 51 -0.13 3.45 13.78
CA PHE A 51 -0.87 4.57 14.35
C PHE A 51 0.05 5.79 14.50
N ASP A 52 0.77 6.17 13.44
CA ASP A 52 1.60 7.38 13.42
C ASP A 52 0.72 8.62 13.26
N GLY A 53 -0.14 8.80 14.23
CA GLY A 53 -0.80 10.07 14.46
C GLY A 53 0.08 10.88 15.39
N GLY A 54 0.65 11.95 14.89
CA GLY A 54 1.47 12.95 15.55
C GLY A 54 1.62 12.95 17.09
N ASP A 55 2.27 13.92 17.64
CA ASP A 55 2.50 14.01 19.08
C ASP A 55 1.16 14.07 19.86
N PHE A 56 0.81 12.96 20.54
CA PHE A 56 -0.32 12.86 21.48
C PHE A 56 0.01 13.55 22.82
N ALA A 57 0.84 14.59 22.78
CA ALA A 57 1.10 15.41 23.94
C ALA A 57 -0.21 15.93 24.53
N ASP A 58 -0.30 15.89 25.86
CA ASP A 58 -1.45 16.44 26.59
C ASP A 58 -1.46 17.96 26.41
N ASP A 59 -2.37 18.44 25.57
CA ASP A 59 -2.61 19.87 25.31
C ASP A 59 -3.69 20.46 26.23
N GLY A 60 -4.25 19.65 27.15
CA GLY A 60 -5.29 20.02 28.08
C GLY A 60 -6.68 20.07 27.44
N CYS A 61 -6.85 19.66 26.19
CA CYS A 61 -8.13 19.56 25.48
C CYS A 61 -8.64 18.12 25.42
N THR A 62 -9.94 17.95 25.21
CA THR A 62 -10.53 16.63 24.93
C THR A 62 -9.98 16.10 23.61
N SER A 63 -9.28 14.96 23.66
CA SER A 63 -8.73 14.31 22.47
C SER A 63 -9.81 13.51 21.74
N VAL A 64 -10.03 13.83 20.46
CA VAL A 64 -10.95 13.13 19.54
C VAL A 64 -10.13 12.47 18.44
N VAL A 65 -9.88 11.17 18.56
CA VAL A 65 -9.14 10.41 17.56
C VAL A 65 -10.11 9.93 16.47
N VAL A 66 -9.75 10.13 15.20
CA VAL A 66 -10.53 9.70 14.04
C VAL A 66 -9.77 8.60 13.30
N ALA A 67 -10.19 7.34 13.46
CA ALA A 67 -9.68 6.27 12.61
C ALA A 67 -10.22 6.45 11.19
N THR A 68 -9.33 6.56 10.19
CA THR A 68 -9.71 6.88 8.80
C THR A 68 -8.76 6.23 7.81
N SER A 69 -9.19 6.05 6.57
CA SER A 69 -8.35 5.57 5.47
C SER A 69 -7.32 6.62 5.03
N SER A 70 -6.19 6.14 4.49
CA SER A 70 -4.98 6.94 4.21
C SER A 70 -5.22 8.19 3.37
N GLU A 71 -6.05 8.09 2.34
CA GLU A 71 -6.35 9.19 1.40
C GLU A 71 -7.07 10.38 2.06
N LYS A 72 -7.66 10.17 3.27
CA LYS A 72 -8.40 11.21 4.00
C LYS A 72 -7.61 11.90 5.10
N VAL A 73 -6.48 11.37 5.52
CA VAL A 73 -5.73 11.88 6.69
C VAL A 73 -5.44 13.36 6.54
N ASN A 74 -4.81 13.77 5.44
CA ASN A 74 -4.46 15.19 5.18
C ASN A 74 -5.67 16.11 5.12
N MET A 75 -6.75 15.65 4.50
CA MET A 75 -8.00 16.40 4.44
C MET A 75 -8.60 16.58 5.84
N LEU A 76 -8.63 15.52 6.64
CA LEU A 76 -9.15 15.58 8.00
C LEU A 76 -8.26 16.41 8.93
N ASP A 77 -6.94 16.44 8.75
CA ASP A 77 -6.04 17.35 9.45
C ASP A 77 -6.38 18.81 9.16
N ALA A 78 -6.57 19.17 7.89
CA ALA A 78 -6.97 20.52 7.52
C ALA A 78 -8.36 20.88 8.06
N LEU A 79 -9.30 19.94 8.05
CA LEU A 79 -10.62 20.13 8.62
C LEU A 79 -10.55 20.25 10.16
N ALA A 80 -9.68 19.49 10.83
CA ALA A 80 -9.44 19.59 12.27
C ALA A 80 -8.86 20.97 12.66
N ASP A 81 -7.94 21.49 11.84
CA ASP A 81 -7.41 22.86 12.06
C ASP A 81 -8.48 23.93 11.83
N ALA A 82 -9.30 23.80 10.80
CA ALA A 82 -10.40 24.73 10.57
C ALA A 82 -11.50 24.63 11.63
N PHE A 83 -11.73 23.44 12.20
CA PHE A 83 -12.69 23.22 13.30
C PHE A 83 -12.32 24.04 14.53
N LYS A 84 -11.04 24.17 14.88
CA LYS A 84 -10.57 24.96 16.05
C LYS A 84 -11.05 26.42 16.04
N GLU A 85 -11.28 26.97 14.85
CA GLU A 85 -11.72 28.35 14.65
C GLU A 85 -13.24 28.44 14.34
N SER A 86 -13.97 27.34 14.46
CA SER A 86 -15.39 27.25 14.08
C SER A 86 -16.33 27.59 15.25
N PRO A 87 -17.56 28.04 14.95
CA PRO A 87 -18.60 28.22 15.98
C PRO A 87 -18.97 26.93 16.71
N GLU A 88 -18.86 25.78 16.03
CA GLU A 88 -19.14 24.47 16.60
C GLU A 88 -18.13 24.14 17.71
N HIS A 89 -16.84 24.46 17.50
CA HIS A 89 -15.80 24.30 18.52
C HIS A 89 -15.96 25.31 19.65
N GLU A 90 -16.28 26.58 19.35
CA GLU A 90 -16.51 27.63 20.38
C GLU A 90 -17.72 27.31 21.29
N ALA A 91 -18.67 26.50 20.81
CA ALA A 91 -19.84 26.09 21.56
C ALA A 91 -19.56 24.96 22.57
N LEU A 92 -18.39 24.32 22.53
CA LEU A 92 -18.00 23.29 23.50
C LEU A 92 -17.68 23.92 24.87
N ASP A 93 -18.05 23.23 25.94
CA ASP A 93 -17.70 23.65 27.31
C ASP A 93 -16.19 23.55 27.59
N GLU A 94 -15.51 22.59 26.92
CA GLU A 94 -14.05 22.37 26.97
C GLU A 94 -13.50 22.32 25.56
N CYS A 95 -12.24 22.74 25.38
CA CYS A 95 -11.60 22.64 24.07
C CYS A 95 -11.45 21.17 23.60
N ALA A 96 -11.48 20.97 22.29
CA ALA A 96 -11.27 19.67 21.69
C ALA A 96 -10.14 19.72 20.64
N THR A 97 -9.34 18.65 20.57
CA THR A 97 -8.34 18.47 19.53
C THR A 97 -8.66 17.21 18.76
N VAL A 98 -8.94 17.37 17.46
CA VAL A 98 -9.22 16.26 16.54
C VAL A 98 -7.90 15.77 15.95
N ARG A 99 -7.71 14.44 15.93
CA ARG A 99 -6.48 13.78 15.44
C ARG A 99 -6.85 12.61 14.53
N PRO A 100 -6.73 12.75 13.22
CA PRO A 100 -6.90 11.61 12.29
C PRO A 100 -5.73 10.65 12.43
N VAL A 101 -6.04 9.35 12.37
CA VAL A 101 -5.07 8.25 12.35
C VAL A 101 -5.40 7.32 11.20
N ASN A 102 -4.35 6.88 10.49
CA ASN A 102 -4.51 6.01 9.33
C ASN A 102 -4.83 4.57 9.78
N VAL A 103 -6.01 4.10 9.41
CA VAL A 103 -6.43 2.70 9.59
C VAL A 103 -7.29 2.30 8.40
N SER A 104 -6.93 1.23 7.69
CA SER A 104 -7.74 0.77 6.57
C SER A 104 -9.18 0.46 6.99
N SER A 105 -10.12 0.69 6.08
CA SER A 105 -11.55 0.45 6.39
C SER A 105 -11.83 -1.01 6.78
N GLY A 106 -11.12 -1.97 6.16
CA GLY A 106 -11.25 -3.38 6.46
C GLY A 106 -10.62 -3.77 7.79
N ASP A 107 -9.43 -3.25 8.12
CA ASP A 107 -8.79 -3.51 9.40
C ASP A 107 -9.59 -2.95 10.57
N ALA A 108 -10.07 -1.71 10.46
CA ALA A 108 -10.97 -1.15 11.45
C ALA A 108 -12.23 -2.02 11.62
N THR A 109 -12.81 -2.52 10.51
CA THR A 109 -13.93 -3.47 10.56
C THR A 109 -13.56 -4.73 11.33
N ARG A 110 -12.39 -5.31 11.05
CA ARG A 110 -11.89 -6.52 11.74
C ARG A 110 -11.71 -6.27 13.24
N PHE A 111 -11.09 -5.16 13.62
CA PHE A 111 -10.90 -4.82 15.04
C PHE A 111 -12.23 -4.61 15.77
N LEU A 112 -13.15 -3.83 15.19
CA LEU A 112 -14.44 -3.54 15.78
C LEU A 112 -15.35 -4.80 15.89
N THR A 113 -15.19 -5.76 14.96
CA THR A 113 -15.99 -7.00 14.98
C THR A 113 -15.39 -8.09 15.85
N ALA A 114 -14.08 -8.07 16.11
CA ALA A 114 -13.42 -9.04 16.99
C ALA A 114 -13.87 -8.90 18.45
N GLY A 115 -14.30 -7.70 18.84
CA GLY A 115 -14.62 -7.36 20.22
C GLY A 115 -13.37 -7.23 21.09
N GLY A 116 -13.45 -6.46 22.15
CA GLY A 116 -12.32 -6.17 23.03
C GLY A 116 -11.73 -4.79 22.80
N ASP A 117 -10.50 -4.60 23.22
CA ASP A 117 -9.79 -3.35 23.14
C ASP A 117 -9.29 -3.09 21.70
N TRP A 118 -9.11 -1.83 21.36
CA TRP A 118 -8.48 -1.44 20.10
C TRP A 118 -7.01 -1.87 20.12
N PRO A 119 -6.43 -2.35 19.00
CA PRO A 119 -5.10 -2.95 18.95
C PRO A 119 -3.96 -1.91 18.96
N ASP A 120 -4.02 -0.95 19.86
CA ASP A 120 -2.95 0.01 20.17
C ASP A 120 -2.70 -0.01 21.68
N GLU A 121 -1.44 -0.07 22.09
CA GLU A 121 -1.03 -0.11 23.49
C GLU A 121 -1.35 1.18 24.24
N ASP A 122 -1.45 2.32 23.53
CA ASP A 122 -1.80 3.61 24.12
C ASP A 122 -3.29 3.91 23.96
N PRO A 123 -4.11 3.80 25.03
CA PRO A 123 -5.54 4.10 24.95
C PRO A 123 -5.87 5.52 24.50
N ARG A 124 -4.92 6.47 24.55
CA ARG A 124 -5.10 7.83 24.04
C ARG A 124 -5.23 7.87 22.51
N ARG A 125 -4.79 6.81 21.82
CA ARG A 125 -4.88 6.64 20.37
C ARG A 125 -6.12 5.88 19.93
N TRP A 126 -6.91 5.35 20.86
CA TRP A 126 -8.11 4.61 20.52
C TRP A 126 -9.17 5.53 19.92
N PRO A 127 -9.82 5.13 18.83
CA PRO A 127 -10.69 6.03 18.08
C PRO A 127 -11.97 6.39 18.85
N THR A 128 -12.26 7.68 18.87
CA THR A 128 -13.56 8.24 19.24
C THR A 128 -14.51 8.20 18.05
N LEU A 129 -13.96 8.54 16.86
CA LEU A 129 -14.68 8.57 15.60
C LEU A 129 -14.10 7.52 14.65
N TRP A 130 -14.97 6.97 13.83
CA TRP A 130 -14.56 6.14 12.71
C TRP A 130 -15.08 6.72 11.40
N SER A 131 -14.17 6.90 10.42
CA SER A 131 -14.49 7.38 9.10
C SER A 131 -13.94 6.42 8.03
N PRO A 132 -14.64 5.30 7.75
CA PRO A 132 -14.27 4.44 6.62
C PRO A 132 -14.52 5.15 5.29
N ALA A 133 -13.97 4.64 4.19
CA ALA A 133 -14.20 5.22 2.87
C ALA A 133 -15.64 4.96 2.34
N SER A 134 -16.35 3.98 2.89
CA SER A 134 -17.76 3.73 2.51
C SER A 134 -18.61 3.23 3.68
N THR A 135 -19.88 3.60 3.68
CA THR A 135 -20.89 3.11 4.63
C THR A 135 -21.02 1.58 4.63
N VAL A 136 -20.63 0.89 3.55
CA VAL A 136 -20.64 -0.58 3.51
C VAL A 136 -19.89 -1.19 4.69
N TRP A 137 -18.85 -0.54 5.17
CA TRP A 137 -18.04 -1.04 6.30
C TRP A 137 -18.77 -0.89 7.63
N THR A 138 -19.46 0.24 7.85
CA THR A 138 -20.28 0.42 9.08
C THR A 138 -21.46 -0.55 9.10
N GLU A 139 -22.07 -0.82 7.96
CA GLU A 139 -23.14 -1.83 7.84
C GLU A 139 -22.61 -3.24 8.16
N ARG A 140 -21.39 -3.59 7.73
CA ARG A 140 -20.77 -4.87 8.05
C ARG A 140 -20.49 -5.01 9.55
N VAL A 141 -19.98 -3.98 10.20
CA VAL A 141 -19.78 -3.97 11.67
C VAL A 141 -21.13 -4.07 12.39
N ALA A 142 -22.13 -3.31 11.96
CA ALA A 142 -23.47 -3.36 12.54
C ALA A 142 -24.09 -4.77 12.45
N ALA A 143 -23.88 -5.47 11.33
CA ALA A 143 -24.39 -6.82 11.12
C ALA A 143 -23.61 -7.90 11.91
N ALA A 144 -22.28 -7.76 12.01
CA ALA A 144 -21.40 -8.76 12.62
C ALA A 144 -21.27 -8.61 14.14
N ALA A 145 -21.29 -7.40 14.67
CA ALA A 145 -21.12 -7.09 16.09
C ALA A 145 -22.38 -6.43 16.67
N SER A 146 -22.55 -5.12 16.48
CA SER A 146 -23.71 -4.37 16.97
C SER A 146 -23.90 -3.07 16.20
N ALA A 147 -25.15 -2.74 15.85
CA ALA A 147 -25.48 -1.43 15.29
C ALA A 147 -25.17 -0.27 16.25
N SER A 148 -25.24 -0.50 17.58
CA SER A 148 -24.91 0.54 18.57
C SER A 148 -23.43 0.91 18.58
N LEU A 149 -22.55 0.04 18.08
CA LEU A 149 -21.11 0.30 18.02
C LEU A 149 -20.74 1.37 16.99
N VAL A 150 -21.49 1.45 15.90
CA VAL A 150 -21.23 2.38 14.78
C VAL A 150 -22.27 3.51 14.67
N GLY A 151 -23.22 3.60 15.60
CA GLY A 151 -24.23 4.67 15.63
C GLY A 151 -24.94 4.92 14.31
N ASP A 152 -25.21 6.19 14.02
CA ASP A 152 -25.82 6.65 12.76
C ASP A 152 -24.73 7.34 11.90
N PRO A 153 -24.07 6.65 10.96
CA PRO A 153 -23.00 7.22 10.16
C PRO A 153 -23.54 8.33 9.22
N VAL A 154 -22.81 9.43 9.13
CA VAL A 154 -23.15 10.59 8.29
C VAL A 154 -22.07 10.76 7.23
N SER A 155 -22.43 10.68 5.94
CA SER A 155 -21.52 11.01 4.85
C SER A 155 -21.25 12.53 4.83
N PHE A 156 -20.00 12.94 4.65
CA PHE A 156 -19.61 14.35 4.60
C PHE A 156 -18.90 14.74 3.29
N THR A 157 -18.49 13.76 2.51
CA THR A 157 -17.89 13.93 1.17
C THR A 157 -18.08 12.67 0.35
N HIS A 158 -17.78 12.73 -0.93
CA HIS A 158 -17.82 11.57 -1.80
C HIS A 158 -16.75 11.62 -2.90
N THR A 159 -16.37 10.44 -3.41
CA THR A 159 -15.45 10.29 -4.54
C THR A 159 -15.84 9.07 -5.36
N PRO A 160 -15.88 9.14 -6.72
CA PRO A 160 -16.23 7.97 -7.53
C PRO A 160 -15.07 6.99 -7.62
N VAL A 161 -15.38 5.71 -7.70
CA VAL A 161 -14.41 4.66 -8.04
C VAL A 161 -14.29 4.59 -9.58
N VAL A 162 -13.05 4.68 -10.07
CA VAL A 162 -12.71 4.74 -11.49
C VAL A 162 -11.62 3.71 -11.83
N PHE A 163 -11.34 3.54 -13.12
CA PHE A 163 -10.11 2.89 -13.55
C PHE A 163 -9.11 3.96 -14.01
N GLY A 164 -8.03 4.12 -13.24
CA GLY A 164 -6.90 4.95 -13.63
C GLY A 164 -6.09 4.24 -14.71
N VAL A 165 -6.05 4.81 -15.90
CA VAL A 165 -5.33 4.26 -17.06
C VAL A 165 -4.22 5.21 -17.45
N PRO A 166 -2.97 4.76 -17.70
CA PRO A 166 -1.93 5.61 -18.25
C PRO A 166 -2.44 6.35 -19.49
N GLU A 167 -2.22 7.68 -19.55
CA GLU A 167 -2.84 8.54 -20.59
C GLU A 167 -2.57 8.04 -22.01
N THR A 168 -1.34 7.55 -22.27
CA THR A 168 -0.98 7.01 -23.60
C THR A 168 -1.77 5.74 -23.94
N MET A 169 -2.08 4.91 -22.95
CA MET A 169 -2.89 3.71 -23.10
C MET A 169 -4.38 4.04 -23.26
N ALA A 170 -4.90 4.96 -22.46
CA ALA A 170 -6.28 5.43 -22.57
C ALA A 170 -6.57 6.01 -23.96
N LYS A 171 -5.64 6.83 -24.50
CA LYS A 171 -5.74 7.35 -25.87
C LYS A 171 -5.75 6.26 -26.94
N ALA A 172 -5.06 5.14 -26.73
CA ALA A 172 -5.13 4.02 -27.64
C ALA A 172 -6.48 3.28 -27.61
N LEU A 173 -7.24 3.41 -26.52
CA LEU A 173 -8.62 2.94 -26.37
C LEU A 173 -9.66 3.96 -26.86
N GLY A 174 -9.23 5.17 -27.24
CA GLY A 174 -10.07 6.22 -27.78
C GLY A 174 -10.47 7.32 -26.79
N TRP A 175 -9.90 7.31 -25.56
CA TRP A 175 -10.12 8.40 -24.59
C TRP A 175 -9.64 9.75 -25.17
N PRO A 176 -10.30 10.90 -24.91
CA PRO A 176 -11.50 11.07 -24.10
C PRO A 176 -12.83 10.87 -24.85
N ASP A 177 -12.80 10.67 -26.15
CA ASP A 177 -14.00 10.68 -27.01
C ASP A 177 -14.78 9.34 -26.96
N ALA A 178 -14.13 8.22 -26.59
CA ALA A 178 -14.77 6.92 -26.49
C ALA A 178 -15.29 6.66 -25.06
N GLU A 179 -16.51 6.14 -24.98
CA GLU A 179 -17.03 5.56 -23.75
C GLU A 179 -16.36 4.19 -23.55
N ILE A 180 -15.65 4.03 -22.44
CA ILE A 180 -14.95 2.80 -22.07
C ILE A 180 -15.69 2.18 -20.88
N GLY A 181 -16.14 0.92 -21.05
CA GLY A 181 -16.79 0.14 -20.00
C GLY A 181 -15.88 -0.89 -19.36
N ILE A 182 -16.32 -1.51 -18.26
CA ILE A 182 -15.64 -2.66 -17.65
C ILE A 182 -15.57 -3.83 -18.63
N ALA A 183 -16.60 -4.02 -19.45
CA ALA A 183 -16.62 -5.04 -20.51
C ALA A 183 -15.51 -4.84 -21.57
N ASP A 184 -15.10 -3.60 -21.85
CA ASP A 184 -13.96 -3.36 -22.76
C ASP A 184 -12.64 -3.77 -22.13
N LEU A 185 -12.48 -3.53 -20.82
CA LEU A 185 -11.30 -3.97 -20.07
C LEU A 185 -11.27 -5.48 -19.94
N GLU A 186 -12.41 -6.12 -19.63
CA GLU A 186 -12.56 -7.58 -19.58
C GLU A 186 -12.21 -8.23 -20.93
N ARG A 187 -12.69 -7.70 -22.03
CA ARG A 187 -12.37 -8.18 -23.36
C ARG A 187 -10.88 -8.13 -23.67
N LEU A 188 -10.16 -7.10 -23.20
CA LEU A 188 -8.70 -7.02 -23.31
C LEU A 188 -7.99 -8.03 -22.41
N CYS A 189 -8.58 -8.33 -21.24
CA CYS A 189 -8.12 -9.40 -20.37
C CYS A 189 -8.26 -10.78 -21.03
N ALA A 190 -9.41 -11.06 -21.62
CA ALA A 190 -9.72 -12.32 -22.29
C ALA A 190 -8.87 -12.56 -23.57
N ASP A 191 -8.36 -11.49 -24.18
CA ASP A 191 -7.63 -11.57 -25.44
C ASP A 191 -6.16 -11.96 -25.23
N PRO A 192 -5.73 -13.16 -25.65
CA PRO A 192 -4.31 -13.55 -25.55
C PRO A 192 -3.35 -12.62 -26.31
N ALA A 193 -3.86 -11.86 -27.29
CA ALA A 193 -3.08 -10.86 -28.00
C ALA A 193 -2.90 -9.56 -27.17
N GLY A 194 -3.70 -9.36 -26.14
CA GLY A 194 -3.64 -8.19 -25.27
C GLY A 194 -3.59 -6.88 -26.04
N TRP A 195 -2.63 -6.03 -25.77
CA TRP A 195 -2.47 -4.75 -26.44
C TRP A 195 -2.13 -4.84 -27.95
N SER A 196 -1.73 -6.01 -28.45
CA SER A 196 -1.53 -6.22 -29.88
C SER A 196 -2.84 -6.09 -30.67
N SER A 197 -3.97 -6.42 -30.06
CA SER A 197 -5.30 -6.33 -30.69
C SER A 197 -5.72 -4.88 -30.99
N VAL A 198 -5.15 -3.91 -30.28
CA VAL A 198 -5.34 -2.47 -30.53
C VAL A 198 -4.09 -1.82 -31.16
N GLY A 199 -3.21 -2.63 -31.76
CA GLY A 199 -2.05 -2.16 -32.52
C GLY A 199 -0.86 -1.69 -31.66
N LYS A 200 -0.78 -2.14 -30.40
CA LYS A 200 0.26 -1.77 -29.43
C LYS A 200 1.02 -2.99 -28.89
N PRO A 201 1.65 -3.83 -29.75
CA PRO A 201 2.25 -5.09 -29.31
C PRO A 201 3.37 -4.95 -28.27
N ILE A 202 4.03 -3.81 -28.22
CA ILE A 202 5.11 -3.55 -27.25
C ILE A 202 4.61 -3.48 -25.80
N TRP A 203 3.32 -3.25 -25.56
CA TRP A 203 2.73 -3.19 -24.23
C TRP A 203 2.35 -4.59 -23.67
N GLY A 204 2.44 -5.64 -24.48
CA GLY A 204 2.22 -7.02 -24.07
C GLY A 204 0.76 -7.36 -23.75
N SER A 205 0.54 -8.15 -22.69
CA SER A 205 -0.78 -8.48 -22.18
C SER A 205 -1.43 -7.29 -21.47
N PHE A 206 -2.76 -7.28 -21.40
CA PHE A 206 -3.48 -6.32 -20.56
C PHE A 206 -3.31 -6.72 -19.09
N LYS A 207 -3.04 -5.74 -18.21
CA LYS A 207 -2.72 -5.98 -16.81
C LYS A 207 -3.49 -5.01 -15.90
N ILE A 208 -4.06 -5.54 -14.85
CA ILE A 208 -4.81 -4.76 -13.87
C ILE A 208 -4.13 -4.85 -12.51
N SER A 209 -4.08 -3.72 -11.80
CA SER A 209 -3.84 -3.70 -10.36
C SER A 209 -5.09 -3.23 -9.64
N LYS A 210 -5.39 -3.86 -8.53
CA LYS A 210 -6.46 -3.47 -7.61
C LYS A 210 -6.14 -3.93 -6.20
N THR A 211 -6.78 -3.33 -5.23
CA THR A 211 -6.62 -3.70 -3.83
C THR A 211 -7.46 -4.91 -3.45
N ASN A 212 -7.12 -5.54 -2.32
CA ASN A 212 -7.87 -6.65 -1.76
C ASN A 212 -9.27 -6.17 -1.30
N PRO A 213 -10.36 -6.77 -1.80
CA PRO A 213 -11.72 -6.33 -1.47
C PRO A 213 -12.14 -6.59 -0.02
N ASN A 214 -11.39 -7.41 0.73
CA ASN A 214 -11.65 -7.63 2.16
C ASN A 214 -11.20 -6.46 3.03
N THR A 215 -10.22 -5.67 2.56
CA THR A 215 -9.60 -4.56 3.31
C THR A 215 -9.84 -3.20 2.71
N SER A 216 -10.05 -3.13 1.39
CA SER A 216 -10.13 -1.87 0.64
C SER A 216 -11.48 -1.65 -0.03
N THR A 217 -11.99 -0.43 0.10
CA THR A 217 -13.24 0.01 -0.56
C THR A 217 -13.15 -0.03 -2.07
N THR A 218 -12.01 0.36 -2.65
CA THR A 218 -11.82 0.33 -4.12
C THR A 218 -11.82 -1.08 -4.68
N GLY A 219 -11.17 -2.02 -3.99
CA GLY A 219 -11.21 -3.44 -4.34
C GLY A 219 -12.62 -4.02 -4.27
N LEU A 220 -13.34 -3.72 -3.19
CA LEU A 220 -14.72 -4.16 -3.00
C LEU A 220 -15.65 -3.55 -4.06
N SER A 221 -15.55 -2.24 -4.30
CA SER A 221 -16.33 -1.59 -5.33
C SER A 221 -16.04 -2.14 -6.73
N ALA A 222 -14.78 -2.46 -7.03
CA ALA A 222 -14.41 -3.03 -8.32
C ALA A 222 -15.11 -4.37 -8.59
N ILE A 223 -15.18 -5.30 -7.62
CA ILE A 223 -15.87 -6.58 -7.80
C ILE A 223 -17.40 -6.43 -7.89
N LEU A 224 -17.97 -5.47 -7.16
CA LEU A 224 -19.40 -5.16 -7.26
C LEU A 224 -19.74 -4.52 -8.62
N MET A 225 -18.91 -3.60 -9.12
CA MET A 225 -19.07 -2.99 -10.45
C MET A 225 -18.96 -4.04 -11.56
N GLN A 226 -18.09 -5.07 -11.43
CA GLN A 226 -18.05 -6.20 -12.36
C GLN A 226 -19.38 -6.96 -12.38
N SER A 227 -20.03 -7.15 -11.22
CA SER A 227 -21.31 -7.83 -11.12
C SER A 227 -22.46 -6.99 -11.72
N TYR A 228 -22.42 -5.67 -11.54
CA TYR A 228 -23.34 -4.75 -12.22
C TYR A 228 -23.18 -4.82 -13.73
N GLU A 229 -21.96 -4.75 -14.24
CA GLU A 229 -21.65 -4.82 -15.67
C GLU A 229 -22.14 -6.14 -16.26
N ALA A 230 -21.78 -7.28 -15.66
CA ALA A 230 -22.13 -8.62 -16.15
C ALA A 230 -23.65 -8.85 -16.16
N SER A 231 -24.38 -8.29 -15.19
CA SER A 231 -25.85 -8.39 -15.12
C SER A 231 -26.58 -7.40 -16.02
N GLY A 232 -25.88 -6.37 -16.53
CA GLY A 232 -26.49 -5.25 -17.27
C GLY A 232 -27.41 -4.39 -16.41
N LYS A 233 -27.27 -4.44 -15.08
CA LYS A 233 -28.07 -3.67 -14.13
C LYS A 233 -27.36 -2.38 -13.74
N THR A 234 -28.14 -1.38 -13.38
CA THR A 234 -27.67 -0.12 -12.79
C THR A 234 -28.27 0.15 -11.40
N ALA A 235 -29.07 -0.80 -10.89
CA ALA A 235 -29.67 -0.81 -9.55
C ALA A 235 -30.09 -2.24 -9.18
N ASP A 236 -30.50 -2.43 -7.94
CA ASP A 236 -31.10 -3.67 -7.42
C ASP A 236 -30.26 -4.94 -7.72
N LEU A 237 -28.94 -4.83 -7.53
CA LEU A 237 -28.03 -5.97 -7.61
C LEU A 237 -28.39 -7.01 -6.53
N THR A 238 -28.40 -8.27 -6.90
CA THR A 238 -28.74 -9.40 -6.01
C THR A 238 -27.57 -10.39 -5.89
N ALA A 239 -27.60 -11.25 -4.89
CA ALA A 239 -26.62 -12.33 -4.76
C ALA A 239 -26.66 -13.32 -5.94
N ASP A 240 -27.84 -13.52 -6.56
CA ASP A 240 -27.97 -14.34 -7.76
C ASP A 240 -27.28 -13.69 -8.97
N ASP A 241 -27.32 -12.35 -9.09
CA ASP A 241 -26.58 -11.62 -10.13
C ASP A 241 -25.06 -11.75 -9.92
N VAL A 242 -24.60 -11.66 -8.69
CA VAL A 242 -23.19 -11.90 -8.32
C VAL A 242 -22.78 -13.31 -8.74
N ALA A 243 -23.57 -14.32 -8.39
CA ALA A 243 -23.26 -15.70 -8.78
C ALA A 243 -23.27 -15.90 -10.30
N ALA A 244 -24.16 -15.24 -11.03
CA ALA A 244 -24.21 -15.29 -12.49
C ALA A 244 -23.03 -14.58 -13.16
N ALA A 245 -22.40 -13.60 -12.49
CA ALA A 245 -21.22 -12.86 -12.96
C ALA A 245 -19.89 -13.61 -12.80
N GLU A 246 -19.89 -14.83 -12.23
CA GLU A 246 -18.67 -15.55 -11.86
C GLU A 246 -17.64 -15.63 -13.00
N GLU A 247 -18.04 -16.04 -14.19
CA GLU A 247 -17.11 -16.19 -15.31
C GLU A 247 -16.55 -14.86 -15.81
N PHE A 248 -17.37 -13.82 -15.87
CA PHE A 248 -16.92 -12.47 -16.23
C PHE A 248 -15.90 -11.96 -15.23
N SER A 249 -16.20 -12.09 -13.94
CA SER A 249 -15.29 -11.67 -12.87
C SER A 249 -14.01 -12.50 -12.84
N ARG A 250 -14.07 -13.81 -13.11
CA ARG A 250 -12.89 -14.68 -13.19
C ARG A 250 -11.91 -14.20 -14.28
N VAL A 251 -12.41 -13.90 -15.48
CA VAL A 251 -11.59 -13.41 -16.59
C VAL A 251 -10.91 -12.09 -16.20
N PHE A 252 -11.64 -11.21 -15.49
CA PHE A 252 -11.08 -9.95 -15.01
C PHE A 252 -9.98 -10.19 -13.95
N GLU A 253 -10.19 -11.12 -13.01
CA GLU A 253 -9.20 -11.49 -12.00
C GLU A 253 -7.92 -12.13 -12.59
N GLU A 254 -8.02 -12.84 -13.72
CA GLU A 254 -6.85 -13.41 -14.39
C GLU A 254 -5.86 -12.35 -14.88
N CYS A 255 -6.34 -11.13 -15.18
CA CYS A 255 -5.51 -9.98 -15.53
C CYS A 255 -4.82 -9.32 -14.34
N VAL A 256 -5.25 -9.62 -13.12
CA VAL A 256 -4.67 -9.01 -11.93
C VAL A 256 -3.23 -9.49 -11.76
N ILE A 257 -2.30 -8.54 -11.67
CA ILE A 257 -0.87 -8.85 -11.50
C ILE A 257 -0.53 -9.18 -10.05
N HIS A 258 -1.13 -8.46 -9.12
CA HIS A 258 -1.17 -8.73 -7.69
C HIS A 258 -2.29 -7.89 -7.08
N TYR A 259 -2.75 -8.26 -5.91
CA TYR A 259 -3.61 -7.41 -5.09
C TYR A 259 -2.73 -6.50 -4.25
N GLY A 260 -3.15 -5.26 -4.06
CA GLY A 260 -2.48 -4.36 -3.14
C GLY A 260 -3.20 -4.36 -1.80
N ASP A 261 -2.46 -4.14 -0.73
CA ASP A 261 -3.02 -3.92 0.58
C ASP A 261 -3.81 -2.61 0.63
N THR A 262 -3.19 -1.51 0.15
CA THR A 262 -3.85 -0.21 -0.01
C THR A 262 -3.64 0.38 -1.40
N THR A 263 -4.53 1.31 -1.77
CA THR A 263 -4.41 2.05 -3.04
C THR A 263 -3.13 2.86 -3.11
N GLY A 264 -2.74 3.53 -2.02
CA GLY A 264 -1.52 4.32 -1.94
C GLY A 264 -0.26 3.50 -2.24
N LYS A 265 -0.16 2.30 -1.69
CA LYS A 265 0.98 1.39 -1.93
C LYS A 265 1.06 0.93 -3.39
N VAL A 266 -0.09 0.60 -3.99
CA VAL A 266 -0.17 0.27 -5.43
C VAL A 266 0.30 1.46 -6.28
N LEU A 267 -0.13 2.66 -5.94
CA LEU A 267 0.23 3.86 -6.66
C LEU A 267 1.69 4.28 -6.47
N ASN A 268 2.27 4.08 -5.29
CA ASN A 268 3.71 4.28 -5.06
C ASN A 268 4.54 3.38 -5.98
N THR A 269 4.23 2.08 -6.03
CA THR A 269 4.92 1.16 -6.93
C THR A 269 4.79 1.62 -8.39
N LEU A 270 3.60 2.02 -8.83
CA LEU A 270 3.38 2.54 -10.18
C LEU A 270 4.18 3.84 -10.43
N TYR A 271 4.22 4.74 -9.45
CA TYR A 271 4.95 5.99 -9.53
C TYR A 271 6.45 5.74 -9.73
N ASP A 272 7.05 4.87 -8.93
CA ASP A 272 8.45 4.50 -9.03
C ASP A 272 8.77 3.87 -10.38
N GLU A 273 7.90 3.02 -10.87
CA GLU A 273 8.01 2.42 -12.21
C GLU A 273 7.96 3.47 -13.32
N THR A 274 7.13 4.50 -13.19
CA THR A 274 7.09 5.59 -14.17
C THR A 274 8.30 6.51 -14.06
N GLN A 275 8.83 6.74 -12.85
CA GLN A 275 9.99 7.60 -12.64
C GLN A 275 11.33 6.95 -13.02
N HIS A 276 11.52 5.68 -12.72
CA HIS A 276 12.82 5.00 -12.81
C HIS A 276 12.84 3.86 -13.83
N GLY A 277 11.68 3.32 -14.19
CA GLY A 277 11.53 2.21 -15.12
C GLY A 277 11.46 2.59 -16.60
N SER A 278 11.02 1.66 -17.41
CA SER A 278 10.86 1.80 -18.88
C SER A 278 9.65 2.64 -19.31
N GLY A 279 9.06 3.43 -18.39
CA GLY A 279 8.00 4.38 -18.71
C GLY A 279 6.58 3.91 -18.39
N GLY A 280 6.39 3.15 -17.30
CA GLY A 280 5.06 2.82 -16.74
C GLY A 280 4.17 1.89 -17.57
N SER A 281 4.30 1.92 -18.89
CA SER A 281 3.49 1.14 -19.83
C SER A 281 3.72 -0.38 -19.77
N GLY A 282 4.72 -0.84 -19.01
CA GLY A 282 5.00 -2.27 -18.80
C GLY A 282 4.43 -2.82 -17.49
N TYR A 283 4.19 -1.97 -16.49
CA TYR A 283 3.77 -2.43 -15.16
C TYR A 283 2.28 -2.72 -15.09
N VAL A 284 1.42 -1.74 -15.33
CA VAL A 284 -0.03 -1.90 -15.34
C VAL A 284 -0.67 -1.24 -16.56
N SER A 285 -1.82 -1.73 -16.97
CA SER A 285 -2.69 -1.14 -17.99
C SER A 285 -3.83 -0.34 -17.37
N ALA A 286 -4.30 -0.74 -16.20
CA ALA A 286 -5.34 -0.06 -15.45
C ALA A 286 -5.20 -0.33 -13.95
N VAL A 287 -5.59 0.63 -13.12
CA VAL A 287 -5.69 0.51 -11.65
C VAL A 287 -7.11 0.84 -11.24
N ALA A 288 -7.76 -0.02 -10.46
CA ALA A 288 -9.01 0.33 -9.81
C ALA A 288 -8.72 1.21 -8.58
N LEU A 289 -9.25 2.44 -8.55
CA LEU A 289 -8.96 3.42 -7.51
C LEU A 289 -10.07 4.47 -7.38
N GLU A 290 -10.03 5.23 -6.32
CA GLU A 290 -10.84 6.43 -6.17
C GLU A 290 -10.27 7.60 -6.97
N GLU A 291 -11.15 8.48 -7.46
CA GLU A 291 -10.77 9.68 -8.21
C GLU A 291 -9.80 10.55 -7.41
N THR A 292 -9.99 10.69 -6.09
CA THR A 292 -9.07 11.43 -5.22
C THR A 292 -7.66 10.85 -5.23
N SER A 293 -7.51 9.53 -5.20
CA SER A 293 -6.21 8.86 -5.25
C SER A 293 -5.52 9.08 -6.60
N LEU A 294 -6.28 9.13 -7.70
CA LEU A 294 -5.75 9.48 -9.02
C LEU A 294 -5.26 10.92 -9.06
N LEU A 295 -6.00 11.85 -8.47
CA LEU A 295 -5.60 13.26 -8.37
C LEU A 295 -4.31 13.42 -7.57
N ASN A 296 -4.19 12.75 -6.42
CA ASN A 296 -2.98 12.75 -5.60
C ASN A 296 -1.78 12.17 -6.36
N TYR A 297 -1.94 11.03 -7.04
CA TYR A 297 -0.91 10.45 -7.89
C TYR A 297 -0.42 11.45 -8.95
N ASN A 298 -1.33 12.10 -9.67
CA ASN A 298 -1.00 13.04 -10.73
C ASN A 298 -0.33 14.33 -10.21
N GLN A 299 -0.51 14.66 -8.93
CA GLN A 299 0.20 15.73 -8.26
C GLN A 299 1.61 15.31 -7.81
N GLY A 300 1.94 14.02 -7.79
CA GLY A 300 3.20 13.47 -7.30
C GLY A 300 3.17 13.08 -5.83
N ASN A 301 1.98 12.82 -5.29
CA ASN A 301 1.74 12.33 -3.93
C ASN A 301 0.92 11.02 -3.97
N PRO A 302 1.51 9.92 -4.49
CA PRO A 302 0.78 8.68 -4.75
C PRO A 302 0.21 7.99 -3.51
N ASP A 303 0.83 8.14 -2.35
CA ASP A 303 0.40 7.57 -1.07
C ASP A 303 -0.41 8.54 -0.20
N SER A 304 -0.66 9.74 -0.72
CA SER A 304 -1.40 10.77 0.00
C SER A 304 -0.77 11.18 1.35
N HIS A 305 0.57 11.10 1.47
CA HIS A 305 1.25 11.51 2.69
C HIS A 305 1.12 13.01 2.97
N THR A 306 1.32 13.41 4.22
CA THR A 306 1.30 14.82 4.62
C THR A 306 2.50 15.55 4.04
N VAL A 307 2.23 16.49 3.12
CA VAL A 307 3.27 17.30 2.47
C VAL A 307 3.95 18.21 3.50
N GLN A 308 5.25 18.01 3.70
CA GLN A 308 6.01 18.75 4.69
C GLN A 308 6.36 20.17 4.22
N PRO A 309 6.50 21.16 5.15
CA PRO A 309 6.89 22.50 4.77
C PRO A 309 8.23 22.53 4.00
N GLY A 310 8.18 22.96 2.74
CA GLY A 310 9.34 23.04 1.84
C GLY A 310 9.56 21.79 0.98
N GLU A 311 8.75 20.78 1.13
CA GLU A 311 8.67 19.66 0.22
C GLU A 311 8.14 20.11 -1.15
N THR A 312 8.65 19.51 -2.20
CA THR A 312 8.19 19.76 -3.58
C THR A 312 7.77 18.45 -4.22
N LEU A 313 6.49 18.31 -4.44
CA LEU A 313 5.95 17.17 -5.15
C LEU A 313 6.40 17.18 -6.62
N THR A 314 6.71 16.01 -7.15
CA THR A 314 7.11 15.84 -8.55
C THR A 314 6.03 15.02 -9.26
N PRO A 315 5.31 15.59 -10.24
CA PRO A 315 4.33 14.82 -11.00
C PRO A 315 4.93 13.59 -11.69
N PRO A 316 4.15 12.50 -11.88
CA PRO A 316 4.62 11.33 -12.58
C PRO A 316 4.98 11.64 -14.03
N LYS A 317 5.94 10.90 -14.61
CA LYS A 317 6.30 11.02 -16.03
C LYS A 317 5.16 10.62 -16.98
N GLU A 318 4.31 9.71 -16.51
CA GLU A 318 3.09 9.29 -17.19
C GLU A 318 1.92 9.45 -16.22
N LYS A 319 1.02 10.38 -16.49
CA LYS A 319 -0.16 10.59 -15.66
C LYS A 319 -1.21 9.51 -15.90
N LEU A 320 -2.04 9.27 -14.90
CA LEU A 320 -3.26 8.49 -15.03
C LEU A 320 -4.42 9.39 -15.48
N VAL A 321 -5.32 8.84 -16.28
CA VAL A 321 -6.61 9.46 -16.58
C VAL A 321 -7.73 8.59 -16.05
N ALA A 322 -8.75 9.23 -15.49
CA ALA A 322 -9.92 8.54 -14.96
C ALA A 322 -10.79 8.02 -16.12
N VAL A 323 -10.90 6.71 -16.22
CA VAL A 323 -11.92 6.07 -17.03
C VAL A 323 -13.11 5.81 -16.11
N TYR A 324 -14.19 6.57 -16.32
CA TYR A 324 -15.49 6.35 -15.68
C TYR A 324 -16.23 5.29 -16.48
N PRO A 325 -16.46 4.08 -15.92
CA PRO A 325 -17.09 3.01 -16.71
C PRO A 325 -18.44 3.41 -17.27
N SER A 326 -18.67 3.14 -18.55
CA SER A 326 -19.93 3.48 -19.22
C SER A 326 -21.15 2.78 -18.62
N GLY A 327 -20.95 1.61 -17.98
CA GLY A 327 -21.98 0.90 -17.19
C GLY A 327 -22.27 1.54 -15.83
N GLY A 328 -21.47 2.52 -15.41
CA GLY A 328 -21.61 3.26 -14.16
C GLY A 328 -20.48 3.05 -13.17
N SER A 329 -20.36 3.98 -12.24
CA SER A 329 -19.40 3.95 -11.14
C SER A 329 -20.10 3.87 -9.78
N MET A 330 -19.52 3.12 -8.86
CA MET A 330 -19.85 3.24 -7.45
C MET A 330 -19.13 4.46 -6.85
N TRP A 331 -19.69 4.98 -5.78
CA TRP A 331 -19.12 6.10 -5.04
C TRP A 331 -18.72 5.65 -3.64
N SER A 332 -17.52 6.04 -3.23
CA SER A 332 -17.13 6.04 -1.83
C SER A 332 -17.81 7.21 -1.15
N ASP A 333 -18.76 6.94 -0.27
CA ASP A 333 -19.62 7.93 0.36
C ASP A 333 -19.06 8.52 1.67
N ASN A 334 -17.86 8.11 2.04
CA ASN A 334 -17.03 8.65 3.12
C ASN A 334 -17.82 9.06 4.38
N PRO A 335 -18.42 8.10 5.09
CA PRO A 335 -19.14 8.41 6.31
C PRO A 335 -18.19 8.70 7.47
N VAL A 336 -18.73 9.34 8.50
CA VAL A 336 -18.12 9.48 9.82
C VAL A 336 -19.16 9.18 10.89
N THR A 337 -18.74 8.56 11.99
CA THR A 337 -19.62 8.21 13.10
C THR A 337 -18.89 8.27 14.42
N VAL A 338 -19.60 8.60 15.50
CA VAL A 338 -19.10 8.42 16.88
C VAL A 338 -19.22 6.94 17.22
N LEU A 339 -18.12 6.34 17.69
CA LEU A 339 -18.14 4.95 18.12
C LEU A 339 -18.88 4.79 19.47
N GLY A 340 -19.77 3.82 19.53
CA GLY A 340 -20.46 3.42 20.77
C GLY A 340 -19.65 2.40 21.58
N ALA A 341 -18.34 2.60 21.65
CA ALA A 341 -17.41 1.71 22.34
C ALA A 341 -17.24 2.11 23.81
N ASP A 342 -16.97 1.14 24.67
CA ASP A 342 -16.87 1.36 26.13
C ASP A 342 -15.73 2.29 26.54
N TRP A 343 -14.73 2.49 25.66
CA TRP A 343 -13.61 3.41 25.89
C TRP A 343 -13.92 4.87 25.51
N VAL A 344 -15.02 5.15 24.81
CA VAL A 344 -15.39 6.51 24.40
C VAL A 344 -16.14 7.21 25.52
N THR A 345 -15.57 8.32 26.03
CA THR A 345 -16.20 9.09 27.10
C THR A 345 -17.34 9.97 26.59
N ALA A 346 -18.18 10.48 27.49
CA ALA A 346 -19.26 11.40 27.14
C ALA A 346 -18.73 12.73 26.56
N GLU A 347 -17.62 13.22 27.09
CA GLU A 347 -16.93 14.43 26.63
C GLU A 347 -16.38 14.23 25.21
N GLN A 348 -15.71 13.09 24.95
CA GLN A 348 -15.24 12.72 23.62
C GLN A 348 -16.38 12.56 22.62
N SER A 349 -17.48 11.93 23.03
CA SER A 349 -18.67 11.77 22.19
C SER A 349 -19.28 13.13 21.82
N THR A 350 -19.36 14.06 22.78
CA THR A 350 -19.88 15.41 22.55
C THR A 350 -18.97 16.20 21.60
N ALA A 351 -17.67 16.19 21.83
CA ALA A 351 -16.69 16.86 20.97
C ALA A 351 -16.65 16.24 19.57
N GLY A 352 -16.72 14.90 19.48
CA GLY A 352 -16.80 14.19 18.21
C GLY A 352 -18.05 14.54 17.40
N GLN A 353 -19.22 14.63 18.05
CA GLN A 353 -20.45 15.04 17.36
C GLN A 353 -20.35 16.48 16.87
N SER A 354 -19.77 17.40 17.67
CA SER A 354 -19.53 18.78 17.26
C SER A 354 -18.63 18.88 16.01
N PHE A 355 -17.61 18.03 15.92
CA PHE A 355 -16.78 17.94 14.72
C PHE A 355 -17.58 17.40 13.53
N ILE A 356 -18.42 16.38 13.72
CA ILE A 356 -19.30 15.86 12.63
C ILE A 356 -20.24 16.97 12.14
N ASP A 357 -20.83 17.76 13.05
CA ASP A 357 -21.71 18.86 12.69
C ASP A 357 -20.96 19.95 11.89
N PHE A 358 -19.71 20.24 12.25
CA PHE A 358 -18.83 21.15 11.50
C PHE A 358 -18.57 20.66 10.08
N LEU A 359 -18.34 19.35 9.86
CA LEU A 359 -18.07 18.79 8.53
C LEU A 359 -19.18 19.07 7.50
N ALA A 360 -20.43 19.28 7.96
CA ALA A 360 -21.56 19.61 7.09
C ALA A 360 -21.65 21.12 6.77
N THR A 361 -20.81 21.97 7.38
CA THR A 361 -20.85 23.42 7.16
C THR A 361 -20.22 23.83 5.83
N GLU A 362 -20.68 24.97 5.26
CA GLU A 362 -20.09 25.50 4.02
C GLU A 362 -18.56 25.73 4.11
N PRO A 363 -18.00 26.29 5.23
CA PRO A 363 -16.56 26.42 5.38
C PRO A 363 -15.81 25.09 5.28
N ALA A 364 -16.31 24.01 5.91
CA ALA A 364 -15.71 22.68 5.83
C ALA A 364 -15.81 22.11 4.40
N GLN A 365 -16.98 22.23 3.77
CA GLN A 365 -17.21 21.71 2.42
C GLN A 365 -16.31 22.40 1.37
N ARG A 366 -15.90 23.65 1.57
CA ARG A 366 -14.97 24.38 0.68
C ARG A 366 -13.52 23.87 0.75
N ILE A 367 -13.14 23.17 1.81
CA ILE A 367 -11.80 22.57 1.97
C ILE A 367 -11.66 21.31 1.13
N LEU A 368 -12.72 20.52 1.00
CA LEU A 368 -12.70 19.19 0.37
C LEU A 368 -12.09 19.16 -1.04
N PRO A 369 -12.43 20.09 -1.97
CA PRO A 369 -11.89 20.07 -3.32
C PRO A 369 -10.38 20.28 -3.41
N GLU A 370 -9.77 20.94 -2.42
CA GLU A 370 -8.32 21.15 -2.36
C GLU A 370 -7.55 19.83 -2.17
N TYR A 371 -8.24 18.84 -1.60
CA TYR A 371 -7.73 17.48 -1.35
C TYR A 371 -8.28 16.43 -2.33
N GLY A 372 -8.92 16.87 -3.44
CA GLY A 372 -9.42 15.98 -4.48
C GLY A 372 -10.73 15.27 -4.12
N PHE A 373 -11.46 15.71 -3.09
CA PHE A 373 -12.77 15.20 -2.73
C PHE A 373 -13.90 16.09 -3.26
N ARG A 374 -15.00 15.45 -3.66
CA ARG A 374 -16.19 16.17 -4.13
C ARG A 374 -17.08 16.52 -2.93
N PRO A 375 -17.45 17.80 -2.75
CA PRO A 375 -18.36 18.19 -1.68
C PRO A 375 -19.76 17.62 -1.90
N LEU A 376 -20.50 17.37 -0.82
CA LEU A 376 -21.91 16.98 -0.90
C LEU A 376 -22.79 18.15 -1.36
N ASP A 377 -22.40 19.38 -1.04
CA ASP A 377 -23.07 20.59 -1.53
C ASP A 377 -22.57 20.93 -2.93
N GLU A 378 -23.34 20.58 -3.95
CA GLU A 378 -23.03 20.83 -5.36
C GLU A 378 -22.86 22.33 -5.68
N SER A 379 -23.25 23.25 -4.78
CA SER A 379 -23.02 24.68 -4.94
C SER A 379 -21.57 25.10 -4.64
N VAL A 380 -20.79 24.24 -3.98
CA VAL A 380 -19.36 24.44 -3.72
C VAL A 380 -18.56 24.12 -4.99
N PRO A 381 -17.76 25.06 -5.51
CA PRO A 381 -16.92 24.80 -6.68
C PRO A 381 -15.89 23.71 -6.45
N LEU A 382 -15.68 22.84 -7.44
CA LEU A 382 -14.70 21.75 -7.37
C LEU A 382 -13.23 22.21 -7.38
N GLY A 383 -12.94 23.49 -7.75
CA GLY A 383 -11.59 24.01 -7.77
C GLY A 383 -10.74 23.52 -8.97
N ASP A 384 -9.44 23.83 -8.91
CA ASP A 384 -8.53 23.70 -10.06
C ASP A 384 -8.05 22.26 -10.31
N LEU A 385 -8.21 21.36 -9.34
CA LEU A 385 -7.79 19.96 -9.48
C LEU A 385 -8.72 19.16 -10.40
N PHE A 386 -10.01 19.48 -10.42
CA PHE A 386 -11.01 18.72 -11.18
C PHE A 386 -11.05 19.15 -12.64
N THR A 387 -9.99 18.80 -13.37
CA THR A 387 -9.83 19.16 -14.79
C THR A 387 -9.18 18.03 -15.59
N GLU A 388 -9.37 18.04 -16.90
CA GLU A 388 -8.68 17.13 -17.83
C GLU A 388 -7.15 17.19 -17.70
N GLN A 389 -6.60 18.35 -17.29
CA GLN A 389 -5.17 18.50 -17.03
C GLN A 389 -4.71 17.51 -15.94
N TYR A 390 -5.51 17.31 -14.91
CA TYR A 390 -5.27 16.36 -13.82
C TYR A 390 -5.88 14.98 -14.09
N GLY A 391 -6.38 14.73 -15.30
CA GLY A 391 -6.84 13.43 -15.74
C GLY A 391 -8.28 13.08 -15.35
N VAL A 392 -9.09 14.04 -14.91
CA VAL A 392 -10.46 13.82 -14.46
C VAL A 392 -11.46 14.67 -15.23
N ASP A 393 -12.71 14.20 -15.31
CA ASP A 393 -13.84 14.98 -15.79
C ASP A 393 -14.55 15.64 -14.59
N PRO A 394 -14.67 16.97 -14.55
CA PRO A 394 -15.41 17.64 -13.47
C PRO A 394 -16.89 17.19 -13.39
N ALA A 395 -17.49 16.71 -14.47
CA ALA A 395 -18.84 16.17 -14.45
C ALA A 395 -18.92 14.82 -13.69
N GLY A 396 -17.80 14.08 -13.59
CA GLY A 396 -17.78 12.75 -13.00
C GLY A 396 -18.50 11.68 -13.82
N PRO A 397 -18.83 10.52 -13.22
CA PRO A 397 -19.48 9.43 -13.92
C PRO A 397 -20.94 9.78 -14.32
N ALA A 398 -21.31 9.39 -15.53
CA ALA A 398 -22.67 9.62 -16.05
C ALA A 398 -23.74 8.78 -15.32
N ILE A 399 -23.37 7.62 -14.80
CA ILE A 399 -24.26 6.69 -14.10
C ILE A 399 -23.67 6.41 -12.72
N THR A 400 -24.47 6.64 -11.67
CA THR A 400 -24.14 6.25 -10.29
C THR A 400 -24.75 4.90 -9.99
N LEU A 401 -23.91 3.93 -9.63
CA LEU A 401 -24.34 2.61 -9.16
C LEU A 401 -24.59 2.68 -7.65
N PRO A 402 -25.78 2.28 -7.17
CA PRO A 402 -26.07 2.29 -5.75
C PRO A 402 -25.29 1.20 -5.03
N ARG A 403 -24.99 1.44 -3.74
CA ARG A 403 -24.42 0.44 -2.85
C ARG A 403 -25.43 -0.69 -2.63
N PRO A 404 -25.09 -1.96 -2.88
CA PRO A 404 -25.96 -3.09 -2.58
C PRO A 404 -26.00 -3.41 -1.07
N GLY A 405 -26.96 -4.23 -0.64
CA GLY A 405 -27.07 -4.68 0.75
C GLY A 405 -25.93 -5.61 1.18
N VAL A 406 -25.78 -5.76 2.49
CA VAL A 406 -24.70 -6.56 3.13
C VAL A 406 -24.67 -8.02 2.66
N ASP A 407 -25.82 -8.61 2.35
CA ASP A 407 -25.95 -9.97 1.81
C ASP A 407 -25.31 -10.10 0.41
N VAL A 408 -25.50 -9.10 -0.45
CA VAL A 408 -24.88 -9.05 -1.79
C VAL A 408 -23.37 -8.80 -1.68
N VAL A 409 -22.96 -7.90 -0.78
CA VAL A 409 -21.56 -7.65 -0.48
C VAL A 409 -20.85 -8.93 0.01
N SER A 410 -21.48 -9.67 0.92
CA SER A 410 -20.96 -10.95 1.41
C SER A 410 -20.84 -11.96 0.29
N ALA A 411 -21.85 -12.10 -0.55
CA ALA A 411 -21.82 -13.00 -1.70
C ALA A 411 -20.68 -12.65 -2.69
N ALA A 412 -20.43 -11.34 -2.92
CA ALA A 412 -19.35 -10.89 -3.79
C ALA A 412 -17.96 -11.21 -3.22
N LEU A 413 -17.77 -11.04 -1.90
CA LEU A 413 -16.52 -11.39 -1.22
C LEU A 413 -16.27 -12.91 -1.21
N ASP A 414 -17.32 -13.70 -0.95
CA ASP A 414 -17.25 -15.17 -0.98
C ASP A 414 -16.91 -15.66 -2.39
N GLN A 415 -17.55 -15.09 -3.44
CA GLN A 415 -17.25 -15.42 -4.82
C GLN A 415 -15.80 -15.03 -5.16
N TRP A 416 -15.38 -13.80 -4.84
CA TRP A 416 -14.02 -13.36 -5.09
C TRP A 416 -12.98 -14.30 -4.47
N THR A 417 -13.21 -14.73 -3.24
CA THR A 417 -12.34 -15.70 -2.57
C THR A 417 -12.17 -16.99 -3.39
N GLN A 418 -13.17 -17.40 -4.18
CA GLN A 418 -13.10 -18.60 -5.02
C GLN A 418 -12.41 -18.34 -6.38
N ILE A 419 -12.64 -17.16 -6.96
CA ILE A 419 -12.20 -16.85 -8.33
C ILE A 419 -10.90 -16.03 -8.40
N ARG A 420 -10.44 -15.44 -7.28
CA ARG A 420 -9.20 -14.66 -7.27
C ARG A 420 -8.04 -15.47 -7.84
N LYS A 421 -7.10 -14.79 -8.46
CA LYS A 421 -5.91 -15.42 -9.02
C LYS A 421 -5.22 -16.28 -7.93
N PRO A 422 -4.91 -17.55 -8.20
CA PRO A 422 -4.21 -18.38 -7.20
C PRO A 422 -2.79 -17.86 -6.97
N SER A 423 -2.26 -18.11 -5.78
CA SER A 423 -0.90 -17.72 -5.41
C SER A 423 0.05 -18.91 -5.33
N SER A 424 1.35 -18.63 -5.52
CA SER A 424 2.47 -19.52 -5.23
C SER A 424 3.46 -18.72 -4.39
N VAL A 425 3.56 -19.02 -3.10
CA VAL A 425 4.27 -18.21 -2.11
C VAL A 425 5.36 -19.03 -1.43
N LEU A 426 6.56 -18.46 -1.34
CA LEU A 426 7.66 -18.99 -0.55
C LEU A 426 7.94 -18.03 0.61
N GLU A 427 7.68 -18.48 1.83
CA GLU A 427 8.06 -17.77 3.05
C GLU A 427 9.50 -18.13 3.41
N VAL A 428 10.34 -17.12 3.69
CA VAL A 428 11.78 -17.25 3.99
C VAL A 428 12.05 -16.54 5.32
N ILE A 429 12.22 -17.31 6.39
CA ILE A 429 12.25 -16.85 7.77
C ILE A 429 13.69 -16.86 8.28
N ASP A 430 14.15 -15.71 8.79
CA ASP A 430 15.42 -15.60 9.50
C ASP A 430 15.37 -16.38 10.83
N ILE A 431 16.38 -17.21 11.06
CA ILE A 431 16.58 -17.92 12.33
C ILE A 431 17.99 -17.70 12.89
N SER A 432 18.62 -16.57 12.52
CA SER A 432 19.93 -16.16 13.03
C SER A 432 19.91 -15.86 14.52
N GLY A 433 21.08 -15.58 15.10
CA GLY A 433 21.21 -15.41 16.54
C GLY A 433 20.43 -14.24 17.13
N SER A 434 20.18 -13.18 16.38
CA SER A 434 19.40 -12.00 16.79
C SER A 434 17.90 -12.29 16.97
N MET A 435 17.39 -13.35 16.33
CA MET A 435 16.01 -13.76 16.49
C MET A 435 15.67 -14.31 17.90
N ASP A 436 16.66 -14.51 18.79
CA ASP A 436 16.48 -14.83 20.22
C ASP A 436 16.21 -13.57 21.08
N ASP A 437 16.35 -12.37 20.51
CA ASP A 437 16.11 -11.13 21.24
C ASP A 437 14.64 -11.04 21.71
N PRO A 438 14.43 -10.58 22.97
CA PRO A 438 13.08 -10.51 23.53
C PRO A 438 12.24 -9.40 22.91
N ILE A 439 10.95 -9.69 22.67
CA ILE A 439 9.95 -8.70 22.19
C ILE A 439 8.97 -8.27 23.29
N GLY A 440 9.19 -8.68 24.53
CA GLY A 440 8.27 -8.47 25.66
C GLY A 440 7.52 -9.74 26.04
N ASP A 441 6.79 -9.72 27.14
CA ASP A 441 5.92 -10.81 27.68
C ASP A 441 6.54 -12.22 27.73
N GLY A 442 7.86 -12.33 27.61
CA GLY A 442 8.63 -13.58 27.64
C GLY A 442 8.77 -14.27 26.29
N ARG A 443 8.34 -13.64 25.19
CA ARG A 443 8.55 -14.10 23.80
C ARG A 443 9.84 -13.55 23.21
N SER A 444 10.40 -14.30 22.27
CA SER A 444 11.48 -13.84 21.38
C SER A 444 10.93 -13.33 20.04
N LYS A 445 11.76 -12.66 19.25
CA LYS A 445 11.43 -12.29 17.87
C LYS A 445 11.02 -13.53 17.05
N LEU A 446 11.72 -14.67 17.23
CA LEU A 446 11.36 -15.89 16.52
C LEU A 446 9.97 -16.41 16.92
N ASP A 447 9.61 -16.31 18.20
CA ASP A 447 8.26 -16.70 18.64
C ASP A 447 7.19 -15.89 17.93
N GLY A 448 7.38 -14.54 17.83
CA GLY A 448 6.49 -13.68 17.08
C GLY A 448 6.46 -14.01 15.58
N ALA A 449 7.62 -14.24 14.94
CA ALA A 449 7.70 -14.63 13.54
C ALA A 449 6.98 -15.96 13.26
N ILE A 450 7.08 -16.94 14.17
CA ILE A 450 6.35 -18.21 14.11
C ILE A 450 4.84 -17.99 14.18
N GLU A 451 4.38 -17.18 15.14
CA GLU A 451 2.95 -16.85 15.29
C GLU A 451 2.42 -16.17 14.04
N GLY A 452 3.14 -15.14 13.53
CA GLY A 452 2.79 -14.44 12.29
C GLY A 452 2.72 -15.40 11.09
N ALA A 453 3.75 -16.18 10.82
CA ALA A 453 3.76 -17.16 9.73
C ALA A 453 2.66 -18.22 9.85
N GLN A 454 2.31 -18.64 11.07
CA GLN A 454 1.19 -19.57 11.28
C GLN A 454 -0.17 -18.92 11.03
N SER A 455 -0.32 -17.63 11.34
CA SER A 455 -1.58 -16.90 11.13
C SER A 455 -1.89 -16.78 9.64
N THR A 456 -0.87 -16.61 8.80
CA THR A 456 -1.03 -16.47 7.34
C THR A 456 -1.62 -17.70 6.67
N LEU A 457 -1.33 -18.89 7.19
CA LEU A 457 -1.79 -20.16 6.59
C LEU A 457 -3.33 -20.27 6.51
N GLY A 458 -4.05 -19.54 7.37
CA GLY A 458 -5.51 -19.48 7.34
C GLY A 458 -6.10 -18.69 6.17
N HIS A 459 -5.29 -17.89 5.50
CA HIS A 459 -5.72 -17.03 4.39
C HIS A 459 -5.51 -17.67 3.00
N PHE A 460 -4.68 -18.72 2.92
CA PHE A 460 -4.46 -19.46 1.70
C PHE A 460 -5.57 -20.45 1.42
N ARG A 461 -5.92 -20.58 0.14
CA ARG A 461 -6.84 -21.65 -0.31
C ARG A 461 -6.09 -22.97 -0.45
N PRO A 462 -6.80 -24.11 -0.43
CA PRO A 462 -6.18 -25.41 -0.68
C PRO A 462 -5.45 -25.52 -2.03
N THR A 463 -5.82 -24.69 -3.01
CA THR A 463 -5.24 -24.63 -4.35
C THR A 463 -4.04 -23.69 -4.46
N ASP A 464 -3.85 -22.80 -3.47
CA ASP A 464 -2.65 -21.97 -3.41
C ASP A 464 -1.45 -22.83 -3.04
N GLU A 465 -0.29 -22.48 -3.57
CA GLU A 465 0.96 -23.17 -3.27
C GLU A 465 1.74 -22.41 -2.21
N VAL A 466 2.18 -23.13 -1.20
CA VAL A 466 2.96 -22.53 -0.11
C VAL A 466 4.19 -23.37 0.16
N GLY A 467 5.35 -22.73 0.21
CA GLY A 467 6.61 -23.27 0.70
C GLY A 467 7.11 -22.48 1.90
N VAL A 468 7.89 -23.11 2.76
CA VAL A 468 8.52 -22.43 3.90
C VAL A 468 9.98 -22.85 4.01
N TRP A 469 10.85 -21.87 3.98
CA TRP A 469 12.28 -21.98 4.26
C TRP A 469 12.64 -21.19 5.48
N ALA A 470 13.68 -21.63 6.18
CA ALA A 470 14.36 -20.83 7.18
C ALA A 470 15.84 -20.67 6.76
N PHE A 471 16.49 -19.58 7.15
CA PHE A 471 17.87 -19.36 6.77
C PHE A 471 18.75 -18.89 7.93
N THR A 472 19.99 -19.35 7.92
CA THR A 472 21.10 -18.95 8.79
C THR A 472 22.39 -19.61 8.28
N THR A 473 23.55 -19.23 8.81
CA THR A 473 24.82 -19.91 8.46
C THR A 473 24.87 -21.34 9.01
N ASP A 474 25.70 -22.20 8.37
CA ASP A 474 26.04 -23.56 8.80
C ASP A 474 24.84 -24.56 8.84
N VAL A 475 23.80 -24.28 8.09
CA VAL A 475 22.72 -25.23 7.78
C VAL A 475 22.77 -25.60 6.29
N GLU A 476 22.22 -26.76 5.94
CA GLU A 476 22.14 -27.22 4.54
C GLU A 476 20.92 -28.11 4.36
N SER A 477 20.21 -27.95 3.27
CA SER A 477 19.08 -28.78 2.86
C SER A 477 19.08 -29.02 1.34
N ALA A 478 18.02 -29.60 0.82
CA ALA A 478 17.82 -29.74 -0.62
C ALA A 478 17.75 -28.40 -1.36
N ALA A 479 17.25 -27.37 -0.68
CA ALA A 479 17.19 -25.98 -1.18
C ALA A 479 18.55 -25.29 -1.28
N GLY A 480 19.59 -25.80 -0.61
CA GLY A 480 20.94 -25.30 -0.71
C GLY A 480 21.64 -25.07 0.63
N LYS A 481 22.83 -24.45 0.54
CA LYS A 481 23.64 -24.06 1.71
C LYS A 481 22.99 -22.86 2.40
N ASN A 482 23.07 -22.84 3.72
CA ASN A 482 22.52 -21.81 4.61
C ASN A 482 20.99 -21.73 4.59
N ILE A 483 20.32 -22.76 4.06
CA ILE A 483 18.85 -22.86 3.97
C ILE A 483 18.39 -24.15 4.61
N LEU A 484 17.35 -24.04 5.44
CA LEU A 484 16.58 -25.16 5.99
C LEU A 484 15.21 -25.16 5.31
N GLU A 485 14.99 -26.14 4.44
CA GLU A 485 13.69 -26.32 3.80
C GLU A 485 12.75 -27.07 4.76
N LEU A 486 11.72 -26.40 5.26
CA LEU A 486 10.66 -27.01 6.05
C LEU A 486 9.61 -27.64 5.15
N ARG A 487 9.30 -26.97 4.04
CA ARG A 487 8.37 -27.42 3.03
C ARG A 487 8.76 -26.87 1.67
N ALA A 488 8.86 -27.74 0.68
CA ALA A 488 8.93 -27.32 -0.72
C ALA A 488 7.62 -26.67 -1.16
N VAL A 489 7.69 -25.69 -2.05
CA VAL A 489 6.49 -25.02 -2.60
C VAL A 489 5.61 -26.05 -3.30
N SER A 490 4.40 -26.21 -2.82
CA SER A 490 3.41 -27.17 -3.31
C SER A 490 2.00 -26.77 -2.89
N PRO A 491 0.94 -27.27 -3.56
CA PRO A 491 -0.44 -26.98 -3.16
C PRO A 491 -0.65 -27.25 -1.66
N LEU A 492 -1.25 -26.27 -0.97
CA LEU A 492 -1.46 -26.38 0.49
C LEU A 492 -2.35 -27.57 0.82
N GLY A 493 -3.43 -27.79 0.05
CA GLY A 493 -4.33 -28.93 0.20
C GLY A 493 -4.87 -29.06 1.61
N SER A 494 -4.76 -30.28 2.17
CA SER A 494 -5.11 -30.59 3.57
C SER A 494 -3.92 -30.50 4.53
N ASP A 495 -2.73 -30.09 4.04
CA ASP A 495 -1.47 -30.18 4.79
C ASP A 495 -1.19 -28.94 5.65
N GLY A 496 -2.08 -27.96 5.67
CA GLY A 496 -1.91 -26.72 6.41
C GLY A 496 -1.58 -26.92 7.89
N GLU A 497 -2.20 -27.92 8.55
CA GLU A 497 -1.93 -28.23 9.96
C GLU A 497 -0.53 -28.87 10.16
N ALA A 498 -0.09 -29.70 9.22
CA ALA A 498 1.25 -30.27 9.26
C ALA A 498 2.32 -29.19 9.06
N LEU A 499 2.07 -28.25 8.15
CA LEU A 499 2.95 -27.09 7.93
C LEU A 499 2.97 -26.16 9.15
N ARG A 500 1.82 -25.86 9.73
CA ARG A 500 1.71 -25.11 10.99
C ARG A 500 2.56 -25.73 12.11
N SER A 501 2.49 -27.04 12.25
CA SER A 501 3.31 -27.79 13.23
C SER A 501 4.80 -27.70 12.90
N SER A 502 5.20 -27.77 11.62
CA SER A 502 6.60 -27.64 11.22
C SER A 502 7.16 -26.24 11.49
N ILE A 503 6.37 -25.19 11.26
CA ILE A 503 6.73 -23.80 11.60
C ILE A 503 6.88 -23.66 13.12
N ALA A 504 5.99 -24.24 13.93
CA ALA A 504 6.05 -24.23 15.40
C ALA A 504 7.32 -24.89 15.96
N ASP A 505 7.92 -25.79 15.20
CA ASP A 505 9.16 -26.50 15.60
C ASP A 505 10.44 -25.74 15.25
N LEU A 506 10.37 -24.58 14.60
CA LEU A 506 11.53 -23.71 14.33
C LEU A 506 12.23 -23.32 15.64
N ARG A 507 13.55 -23.26 15.58
CA ARG A 507 14.40 -22.80 16.69
C ARG A 507 15.51 -21.91 16.13
N TYR A 508 15.83 -20.85 16.84
CA TYR A 508 16.92 -19.98 16.44
C TYR A 508 18.26 -20.74 16.49
N ALA A 509 19.15 -20.37 15.57
CA ALA A 509 20.48 -20.94 15.49
C ALA A 509 21.46 -20.08 16.29
N ASN A 510 21.83 -20.54 17.46
CA ASN A 510 22.64 -19.81 18.42
C ASN A 510 23.99 -19.35 17.81
N ARG A 511 24.23 -18.03 17.77
CA ARG A 511 25.44 -17.36 17.28
C ARG A 511 25.77 -17.58 15.81
N GLN A 512 24.78 -17.83 15.00
CA GLN A 512 24.95 -17.92 13.55
C GLN A 512 24.58 -16.61 12.87
N GLY A 513 25.17 -16.36 11.71
CA GLY A 513 25.01 -15.13 10.97
C GLY A 513 23.79 -15.15 10.04
N THR A 514 23.60 -14.02 9.35
CA THR A 514 22.45 -13.70 8.52
C THR A 514 22.87 -13.64 7.04
N PRO A 515 22.90 -14.78 6.29
CA PRO A 515 23.21 -14.80 4.86
C PRO A 515 21.98 -14.41 4.03
N LEU A 516 21.44 -13.20 4.26
CA LEU A 516 20.18 -12.70 3.73
C LEU A 516 20.15 -12.68 2.19
N TYR A 517 21.20 -12.10 1.57
CA TYR A 517 21.20 -11.96 0.11
C TYR A 517 21.38 -13.30 -0.59
N ASP A 518 22.13 -14.24 -0.03
CA ASP A 518 22.26 -15.58 -0.58
C ASP A 518 20.94 -16.34 -0.47
N ALA A 519 20.21 -16.21 0.65
CA ALA A 519 18.90 -16.82 0.84
C ALA A 519 17.85 -16.27 -0.14
N ILE A 520 17.80 -14.95 -0.31
CA ILE A 520 16.89 -14.31 -1.28
C ILE A 520 17.25 -14.74 -2.72
N ALA A 521 18.54 -14.79 -3.08
CA ALA A 521 18.95 -15.22 -4.42
C ALA A 521 18.53 -16.66 -4.72
N ALA A 522 18.68 -17.56 -3.75
CA ALA A 522 18.25 -18.96 -3.90
C ALA A 522 16.72 -19.09 -3.99
N ALA A 523 15.98 -18.34 -3.15
CA ALA A 523 14.53 -18.32 -3.17
C ALA A 523 14.00 -17.77 -4.50
N TYR A 524 14.64 -16.73 -5.04
CA TYR A 524 14.26 -16.15 -6.32
C TYR A 524 14.49 -17.11 -7.49
N ASP A 525 15.60 -17.84 -7.48
CA ASP A 525 15.87 -18.85 -8.51
C ASP A 525 14.81 -19.97 -8.46
N GLU A 526 14.55 -20.52 -7.26
CA GLU A 526 13.52 -21.57 -7.08
C GLU A 526 12.16 -21.11 -7.58
N MET A 527 11.74 -19.92 -7.17
CA MET A 527 10.43 -19.39 -7.55
C MET A 527 10.37 -18.99 -9.04
N SER A 528 11.47 -18.52 -9.63
CA SER A 528 11.53 -18.15 -11.05
C SER A 528 11.47 -19.38 -11.95
N ASP A 529 12.13 -20.48 -11.58
CA ASP A 529 12.15 -21.73 -12.34
C ASP A 529 10.75 -22.39 -12.40
N ARG A 530 9.88 -22.11 -11.43
CA ARG A 530 8.53 -22.65 -11.34
C ARG A 530 7.42 -21.65 -11.61
N ALA A 531 7.75 -20.38 -11.89
CA ALA A 531 6.76 -19.31 -12.04
C ALA A 531 5.75 -19.62 -13.14
N GLU A 532 4.47 -19.55 -12.80
CA GLU A 532 3.35 -19.73 -13.72
C GLU A 532 2.63 -18.39 -13.95
N PRO A 533 2.37 -17.97 -15.20
CA PRO A 533 1.67 -16.71 -15.48
C PRO A 533 0.24 -16.65 -14.90
N GLY A 534 -0.37 -17.82 -14.68
CA GLY A 534 -1.70 -17.95 -14.08
C GLY A 534 -1.73 -17.82 -12.56
N ARG A 535 -0.58 -17.55 -11.91
CA ARG A 535 -0.46 -17.42 -10.44
C ARG A 535 0.21 -16.11 -10.06
N ILE A 536 -0.05 -15.65 -8.85
CA ILE A 536 0.75 -14.64 -8.19
C ILE A 536 1.95 -15.36 -7.57
N ASN A 537 3.15 -15.15 -8.14
CA ASN A 537 4.37 -15.79 -7.65
C ASN A 537 5.09 -14.82 -6.73
N ALA A 538 5.28 -15.20 -5.48
CA ALA A 538 5.79 -14.31 -4.44
C ALA A 538 6.78 -14.97 -3.48
N ILE A 539 7.69 -14.16 -2.95
CA ILE A 539 8.58 -14.51 -1.85
C ILE A 539 8.30 -13.52 -0.71
N VAL A 540 8.01 -14.03 0.47
CA VAL A 540 7.93 -13.24 1.69
C VAL A 540 9.20 -13.49 2.49
N VAL A 541 9.98 -12.44 2.76
CA VAL A 541 11.25 -12.56 3.50
C VAL A 541 11.12 -11.81 4.82
N LEU A 542 11.32 -12.51 5.93
CA LEU A 542 11.37 -11.88 7.25
C LEU A 542 12.80 -11.92 7.77
N SER A 543 13.37 -10.76 8.09
CA SER A 543 14.69 -10.65 8.71
C SER A 543 14.75 -9.48 9.69
N ASP A 544 15.43 -9.70 10.82
CA ASP A 544 15.60 -8.72 11.89
C ASP A 544 16.99 -8.03 11.87
N GLY A 545 17.82 -8.34 10.90
CA GLY A 545 19.20 -7.89 10.87
C GLY A 545 19.69 -7.42 9.50
N GLN A 546 20.94 -7.00 9.52
CA GLN A 546 21.70 -6.71 8.32
C GLN A 546 22.33 -8.00 7.79
N ASP A 547 22.55 -8.04 6.47
CA ASP A 547 23.34 -9.13 5.88
C ASP A 547 24.76 -9.15 6.46
N THR A 548 25.19 -10.28 7.00
CA THR A 548 26.52 -10.42 7.62
C THR A 548 27.39 -11.46 6.93
N ASP A 549 26.80 -12.45 6.28
CA ASP A 549 27.51 -13.66 5.86
C ASP A 549 27.17 -14.12 4.42
N SER A 550 26.52 -13.29 3.62
CA SER A 550 26.30 -13.63 2.21
C SER A 550 27.58 -13.62 1.39
N SER A 551 27.63 -14.48 0.41
CA SER A 551 28.71 -14.56 -0.58
C SER A 551 28.60 -13.50 -1.67
N ILE A 552 27.41 -12.91 -1.86
CA ILE A 552 27.12 -11.87 -2.85
C ILE A 552 26.80 -10.53 -2.17
N SER A 553 27.03 -9.43 -2.89
CA SER A 553 26.64 -8.09 -2.44
C SER A 553 25.18 -7.78 -2.81
N ILE A 554 24.59 -6.77 -2.14
CA ILE A 554 23.27 -6.24 -2.48
C ILE A 554 23.17 -5.85 -3.98
N ASP A 555 24.19 -5.22 -4.56
CA ASP A 555 24.16 -4.82 -5.97
C ASP A 555 24.17 -6.03 -6.92
N SER A 556 24.86 -7.12 -6.52
CA SER A 556 24.86 -8.39 -7.24
C SER A 556 23.48 -9.06 -7.16
N LEU A 557 22.85 -9.03 -5.98
CA LEU A 557 21.49 -9.52 -5.78
C LEU A 557 20.49 -8.72 -6.64
N ILE A 558 20.50 -7.39 -6.55
CA ILE A 558 19.60 -6.51 -7.34
C ILE A 558 19.76 -6.78 -8.85
N THR A 559 21.00 -6.97 -9.31
CA THR A 559 21.24 -7.32 -10.73
C THR A 559 20.61 -8.67 -11.10
N ARG A 560 20.63 -9.65 -10.18
CA ARG A 560 20.10 -11.00 -10.40
C ARG A 560 18.57 -11.04 -10.42
N ILE A 561 17.92 -10.36 -9.44
CA ILE A 561 16.48 -10.37 -9.26
C ILE A 561 15.78 -9.27 -10.06
N GLY A 562 16.53 -8.24 -10.47
CA GLY A 562 15.99 -7.08 -11.18
C GLY A 562 15.44 -7.49 -12.54
N ARG A 563 14.46 -6.71 -12.98
CA ARG A 563 13.82 -6.91 -14.27
C ARG A 563 14.84 -6.82 -15.38
N SER A 564 14.78 -7.76 -16.31
CA SER A 564 15.58 -7.71 -17.51
C SER A 564 15.19 -6.47 -18.33
N SER A 565 16.06 -5.47 -18.39
CA SER A 565 15.91 -4.24 -19.19
C SER A 565 16.06 -4.47 -20.70
N GLY A 566 15.70 -5.69 -21.19
CA GLY A 566 15.68 -6.00 -22.61
C GLY A 566 14.51 -5.37 -23.34
N GLU A 567 14.69 -5.09 -24.65
CA GLU A 567 13.60 -4.67 -25.55
C GLU A 567 12.44 -5.68 -25.48
N GLY A 568 11.40 -5.34 -24.70
CA GLY A 568 10.27 -6.21 -24.41
C GLY A 568 9.87 -6.23 -22.94
N GLY A 569 10.56 -5.46 -22.09
CA GLY A 569 10.25 -5.19 -20.67
C GLY A 569 9.49 -6.31 -19.96
N GLY A 570 10.12 -7.48 -19.74
CA GLY A 570 9.48 -8.56 -19.00
C GLY A 570 9.37 -8.17 -17.53
N ASP A 571 8.16 -8.27 -16.97
CA ASP A 571 7.99 -8.22 -15.52
C ASP A 571 8.88 -9.27 -14.86
N SER A 572 9.37 -8.98 -13.64
CA SER A 572 9.90 -10.07 -12.83
C SER A 572 8.80 -11.11 -12.66
N PRO A 573 9.07 -12.38 -12.95
CA PRO A 573 8.07 -13.42 -12.78
C PRO A 573 7.70 -13.63 -11.31
N VAL A 574 8.51 -13.12 -10.38
CA VAL A 574 8.39 -13.29 -8.94
C VAL A 574 8.56 -11.94 -8.24
N ARG A 575 7.66 -11.60 -7.34
CA ARG A 575 7.74 -10.42 -6.49
C ARG A 575 8.26 -10.78 -5.11
N ILE A 576 9.08 -9.91 -4.54
CA ILE A 576 9.63 -10.10 -3.20
C ILE A 576 9.00 -9.08 -2.26
N PHE A 577 8.50 -9.56 -1.14
CA PHE A 577 7.85 -8.80 -0.09
C PHE A 577 8.67 -8.93 1.20
N PRO A 578 9.69 -8.08 1.41
CA PRO A 578 10.51 -8.13 2.61
C PRO A 578 9.77 -7.51 3.81
N ILE A 579 9.93 -8.13 4.97
CA ILE A 579 9.48 -7.64 6.28
C ILE A 579 10.71 -7.24 7.08
N ALA A 580 10.86 -5.95 7.37
CA ALA A 580 11.92 -5.41 8.23
C ALA A 580 11.51 -5.59 9.70
N TYR A 581 12.04 -6.62 10.37
CA TYR A 581 11.57 -7.06 11.67
C TYR A 581 12.45 -6.53 12.81
N GLY A 582 11.90 -5.60 13.60
CA GLY A 582 12.63 -4.91 14.67
C GLY A 582 13.60 -3.83 14.16
N GLU A 583 14.08 -2.99 15.08
CA GLU A 583 14.93 -1.81 14.78
C GLU A 583 16.29 -2.14 14.12
N GLY A 584 16.73 -3.41 14.15
CA GLY A 584 18.01 -3.85 13.61
C GLY A 584 18.04 -4.11 12.12
N ALA A 585 16.88 -4.19 11.45
CA ALA A 585 16.75 -4.53 10.05
C ALA A 585 17.33 -3.44 9.12
N ASP A 586 17.95 -3.85 8.01
CA ASP A 586 18.43 -2.93 6.96
C ASP A 586 17.26 -2.57 6.01
N THR A 587 16.44 -1.62 6.45
CA THR A 587 15.26 -1.16 5.69
C THR A 587 15.65 -0.67 4.29
N GLY A 588 16.81 0.00 4.14
CA GLY A 588 17.26 0.50 2.83
C GLY A 588 17.62 -0.62 1.87
N ALA A 589 18.23 -1.71 2.33
CA ALA A 589 18.47 -2.89 1.50
C ALA A 589 17.18 -3.61 1.14
N LEU A 590 16.28 -3.80 2.10
CA LEU A 590 14.99 -4.47 1.92
C LEU A 590 14.08 -3.71 0.95
N GLN A 591 14.04 -2.38 1.05
CA GLN A 591 13.33 -1.52 0.09
C GLN A 591 13.85 -1.72 -1.34
N ARG A 592 15.17 -1.65 -1.54
CA ARG A 592 15.79 -1.88 -2.86
C ARG A 592 15.47 -3.26 -3.45
N ILE A 593 15.39 -4.29 -2.60
CA ILE A 593 15.03 -5.66 -3.01
C ILE A 593 13.58 -5.71 -3.48
N ALA A 594 12.65 -5.10 -2.73
CA ALA A 594 11.25 -5.01 -3.12
C ALA A 594 11.08 -4.27 -4.46
N GLU A 595 11.64 -3.07 -4.58
CA GLU A 595 11.59 -2.24 -5.79
C GLU A 595 12.14 -2.97 -7.03
N ALA A 596 13.24 -3.72 -6.88
CA ALA A 596 13.84 -4.44 -8.00
C ALA A 596 12.92 -5.48 -8.64
N THR A 597 11.92 -5.98 -7.91
CA THR A 597 10.98 -7.01 -8.37
C THR A 597 9.54 -6.48 -8.56
N GLY A 598 9.30 -5.21 -8.25
CA GLY A 598 7.95 -4.62 -8.23
C GLY A 598 7.09 -5.18 -7.09
N GLY A 599 7.73 -5.65 -6.03
CA GLY A 599 7.12 -5.96 -4.74
C GLY A 599 7.07 -4.75 -3.82
N GLN A 600 6.77 -5.01 -2.57
CA GLN A 600 6.64 -4.00 -1.52
C GLN A 600 7.34 -4.48 -0.25
N TRP A 601 8.04 -3.59 0.46
CA TRP A 601 8.58 -3.90 1.78
C TRP A 601 7.62 -3.46 2.88
N PHE A 602 7.74 -4.09 4.05
CA PHE A 602 6.88 -3.85 5.21
C PHE A 602 7.72 -3.55 6.43
N ASP A 603 7.33 -2.53 7.17
CA ASP A 603 7.94 -2.16 8.44
C ASP A 603 7.29 -2.96 9.59
N ALA A 604 8.10 -3.72 10.29
CA ALA A 604 7.79 -4.42 11.53
C ALA A 604 8.81 -4.05 12.61
N SER A 605 9.23 -2.78 12.66
CA SER A 605 10.18 -2.26 13.66
C SER A 605 9.66 -2.45 15.08
N ASP A 606 8.34 -2.41 15.28
CA ASP A 606 7.67 -2.89 16.50
C ASP A 606 7.33 -4.39 16.36
N PRO A 607 8.15 -5.29 16.93
CA PRO A 607 7.94 -6.72 16.77
C PRO A 607 6.64 -7.25 17.38
N ALA A 608 6.01 -6.50 18.28
CA ALA A 608 4.75 -6.90 18.90
C ALA A 608 3.57 -6.85 17.90
N LYS A 609 3.71 -6.09 16.80
CA LYS A 609 2.69 -5.93 15.75
C LYS A 609 2.88 -6.85 14.55
N ILE A 610 3.76 -7.84 14.65
CA ILE A 610 4.11 -8.72 13.51
C ILE A 610 2.91 -9.40 12.85
N ASP A 611 1.87 -9.74 13.61
CA ASP A 611 0.64 -10.35 13.09
C ASP A 611 -0.11 -9.42 12.13
N LEU A 612 -0.13 -8.11 12.42
CA LEU A 612 -0.74 -7.10 11.56
C LEU A 612 0.06 -6.96 10.25
N VAL A 613 1.39 -6.97 10.37
CA VAL A 613 2.28 -6.90 9.20
C VAL A 613 2.11 -8.12 8.30
N PHE A 614 2.07 -9.33 8.85
CA PHE A 614 1.81 -10.53 8.07
C PHE A 614 0.43 -10.48 7.39
N ALA A 615 -0.60 -9.99 8.08
CA ALA A 615 -1.92 -9.80 7.48
C ALA A 615 -1.86 -8.84 6.27
N SER A 616 -1.12 -7.73 6.38
CA SER A 616 -0.90 -6.79 5.27
C SER A 616 -0.16 -7.43 4.10
N VAL A 617 0.87 -8.25 4.37
CA VAL A 617 1.61 -8.97 3.31
C VAL A 617 0.68 -9.93 2.55
N ILE A 618 -0.15 -10.68 3.27
CA ILE A 618 -1.08 -11.66 2.67
C ILE A 618 -2.16 -10.98 1.82
N ASN A 619 -2.53 -9.74 2.12
CA ASN A 619 -3.49 -8.99 1.30
C ASN A 619 -3.01 -8.77 -0.15
N ASN A 620 -1.75 -9.02 -0.46
CA ASN A 620 -1.18 -8.94 -1.82
C ASN A 620 -1.38 -10.23 -2.65
N PHE A 621 -1.93 -11.28 -2.08
CA PHE A 621 -2.06 -12.60 -2.72
C PHE A 621 -3.48 -13.07 -2.99
#